data_f6c5ac4a2a4e44f0a68d199aecae33f8
#
_entry.id   f6c5ac4a2a4e44f0a68d199aecae33f8
#
_cell.length_a   1.000
_cell.length_b   1.000
_cell.length_c   1.000
_cell.angle_alpha   90.00
_cell.angle_beta   90.00
_cell.angle_gamma   90.00
#
_symmetry.space_group_name_H-M   'P 1'
#
loop_
_entity.id
_entity.type
_entity.pdbx_description
1 polymer ?
#
loop_
_entity_poly.entity_id
_entity_poly.type
_entity_poly.pdbx_seq_one_letter_code
_entity_poly.pdbx_strand_id
1 'polypeptide(L)'
;MRALIVAEIASNWEGSISKAKKLIKECKNAGADAVKFQMWRALDLYEGHPDWKIIKKSELTFKKAEKLKKYADEQNIEFFCSVFYPEAVDCLESLGVKKYKIASRTCLLNDNYSLETLESIAKTGKPVIISMGMGGNKKRIMKIFSKNKITFCYCISEYPA
;
A
#
# COMPACT_ATOMS: atom_id res chain seq x y z
N MET A 1 -18.02 17.33 6.75
CA MET A 1 -17.47 16.05 6.26
C MET A 1 -16.53 15.48 7.32
N ARG A 2 -16.67 14.18 7.66
CA ARG A 2 -15.73 13.51 8.56
C ARG A 2 -14.46 13.15 7.79
N ALA A 3 -13.28 13.28 8.42
CA ALA A 3 -12.02 12.83 7.86
C ALA A 3 -11.97 11.30 7.75
N LEU A 4 -11.36 10.77 6.69
CA LEU A 4 -11.05 9.36 6.54
C LEU A 4 -9.79 9.03 7.36
N ILE A 5 -9.92 8.15 8.34
CA ILE A 5 -8.82 7.71 9.20
C ILE A 5 -8.29 6.38 8.68
N VAL A 6 -7.03 6.38 8.23
CA VAL A 6 -6.33 5.20 7.71
C VAL A 6 -5.23 4.78 8.67
N ALA A 7 -5.35 3.59 9.24
CA ALA A 7 -4.29 3.01 10.07
C ALA A 7 -3.22 2.35 9.18
N GLU A 8 -1.98 2.82 9.27
CA GLU A 8 -0.83 2.26 8.57
C GLU A 8 -0.24 1.08 9.33
N ILE A 9 -0.58 -0.14 8.94
CA ILE A 9 0.00 -1.35 9.52
C ILE A 9 1.38 -1.63 8.91
N ALA A 10 1.54 -1.32 7.62
CA ALA A 10 2.79 -1.52 6.88
C ALA A 10 3.39 -2.92 7.10
N SER A 11 4.61 -2.99 7.66
CA SER A 11 5.33 -4.22 8.00
C SER A 11 5.30 -4.57 9.50
N ASN A 12 4.58 -3.81 10.34
CA ASN A 12 4.53 -4.00 11.81
C ASN A 12 3.94 -5.36 12.24
N TRP A 13 3.28 -6.07 11.32
CA TRP A 13 2.78 -7.44 11.55
C TRP A 13 3.90 -8.50 11.50
N GLU A 14 5.12 -8.14 11.06
CA GLU A 14 6.34 -8.99 11.07
C GLU A 14 6.14 -10.37 10.39
N GLY A 15 5.28 -10.43 9.39
CA GLY A 15 4.94 -11.66 8.67
C GLY A 15 4.02 -12.64 9.41
N SER A 16 3.56 -12.27 10.62
CA SER A 16 2.63 -13.07 11.44
C SER A 16 1.18 -12.74 11.12
N ILE A 17 0.45 -13.69 10.55
CA ILE A 17 -0.99 -13.53 10.25
C ILE A 17 -1.81 -13.29 11.53
N SER A 18 -1.47 -13.95 12.64
CA SER A 18 -2.17 -13.72 13.91
C SER A 18 -1.96 -12.31 14.44
N LYS A 19 -0.73 -11.79 14.37
CA LYS A 19 -0.41 -10.40 14.73
C LYS A 19 -1.14 -9.41 13.80
N ALA A 20 -1.14 -9.65 12.48
CA ALA A 20 -1.85 -8.82 11.53
C ALA A 20 -3.36 -8.75 11.82
N LYS A 21 -3.99 -9.89 12.10
CA LYS A 21 -5.41 -9.94 12.48
C LYS A 21 -5.70 -9.16 13.76
N LYS A 22 -4.84 -9.29 14.78
CA LYS A 22 -4.96 -8.51 16.01
C LYS A 22 -4.87 -7.02 15.72
N LEU A 23 -3.88 -6.58 14.93
CA LEU A 23 -3.72 -5.19 14.53
C LEU A 23 -4.96 -4.66 13.78
N ILE A 24 -5.51 -5.41 12.82
CA ILE A 24 -6.74 -5.04 12.10
C ILE A 24 -7.90 -4.81 13.09
N LYS A 25 -8.09 -5.75 14.04
CA LYS A 25 -9.16 -5.65 15.05
C LYS A 25 -8.98 -4.43 15.95
N GLU A 26 -7.76 -4.18 16.44
CA GLU A 26 -7.47 -3.04 17.29
C GLU A 26 -7.62 -1.70 16.55
N CYS A 27 -7.21 -1.62 15.28
CA CYS A 27 -7.46 -0.45 14.44
C CYS A 27 -8.96 -0.17 14.28
N LYS A 28 -9.76 -1.22 14.06
CA LYS A 28 -11.23 -1.09 14.01
C LYS A 28 -11.81 -0.60 15.32
N ASN A 29 -11.39 -1.19 16.44
CA ASN A 29 -11.85 -0.80 17.77
C ASN A 29 -11.49 0.65 18.11
N ALA A 30 -10.34 1.14 17.64
CA ALA A 30 -9.89 2.51 17.77
C ALA A 30 -10.61 3.51 16.83
N GLY A 31 -11.53 3.03 16.00
CA GLY A 31 -12.33 3.88 15.11
C GLY A 31 -11.70 4.22 13.76
N ALA A 32 -10.66 3.48 13.34
CA ALA A 32 -10.13 3.63 11.99
C ALA A 32 -11.15 3.19 10.93
N ASP A 33 -11.20 3.91 9.82
CA ASP A 33 -12.06 3.60 8.68
C ASP A 33 -11.44 2.54 7.76
N ALA A 34 -10.10 2.51 7.72
CA ALA A 34 -9.36 1.58 6.88
C ALA A 34 -8.03 1.17 7.51
N VAL A 35 -7.55 -0.01 7.11
CA VAL A 35 -6.18 -0.48 7.38
C VAL A 35 -5.40 -0.55 6.08
N LYS A 36 -4.14 -0.11 6.13
CA LYS A 36 -3.25 -0.12 4.97
C LYS A 36 -2.02 -0.97 5.23
N PHE A 37 -1.76 -1.87 4.29
CA PHE A 37 -0.56 -2.69 4.23
C PHE A 37 0.35 -2.25 3.08
N GLN A 38 1.44 -2.96 2.89
CA GLN A 38 2.39 -2.73 1.80
C GLN A 38 2.63 -4.04 1.07
N MET A 39 2.50 -4.01 -0.25
CA MET A 39 2.69 -5.15 -1.12
C MET A 39 3.93 -4.94 -1.99
N TRP A 40 5.07 -5.38 -1.46
CA TRP A 40 6.39 -5.32 -2.08
C TRP A 40 7.02 -6.71 -2.04
N ARG A 41 8.01 -6.95 -2.89
CA ARG A 41 8.85 -8.14 -2.88
C ARG A 41 10.19 -7.77 -2.25
N ALA A 42 10.65 -8.57 -1.30
CA ALA A 42 11.92 -8.30 -0.60
C ALA A 42 13.10 -8.26 -1.59
N LEU A 43 13.09 -9.15 -2.58
CA LEU A 43 14.12 -9.20 -3.60
C LEU A 43 14.25 -7.89 -4.38
N ASP A 44 13.14 -7.22 -4.70
CA ASP A 44 13.16 -6.00 -5.51
C ASP A 44 13.63 -4.76 -4.74
N LEU A 45 13.45 -4.73 -3.41
CA LEU A 45 13.67 -3.54 -2.60
C LEU A 45 14.85 -3.64 -1.63
N TYR A 46 15.22 -4.85 -1.23
CA TYR A 46 16.08 -5.09 -0.08
C TYR A 46 17.13 -6.19 -0.33
N GLU A 47 17.43 -6.51 -1.59
CA GLU A 47 18.48 -7.46 -1.93
C GLU A 47 19.81 -7.05 -1.28
N GLY A 48 20.46 -8.00 -0.60
CA GLY A 48 21.71 -7.74 0.13
C GLY A 48 21.59 -6.99 1.46
N HIS A 49 20.34 -6.64 1.91
CA HIS A 49 20.17 -5.98 3.21
C HIS A 49 20.55 -6.91 4.37
N PRO A 50 21.27 -6.43 5.41
CA PRO A 50 21.68 -7.25 6.57
C PRO A 50 20.51 -8.01 7.22
N ASP A 51 19.34 -7.37 7.33
CA ASP A 51 18.14 -7.94 7.94
C ASP A 51 17.23 -8.69 6.95
N TRP A 52 17.80 -9.16 5.84
CA TRP A 52 17.07 -9.84 4.77
C TRP A 52 16.06 -10.88 5.26
N LYS A 53 16.44 -11.74 6.21
CA LYS A 53 15.55 -12.79 6.72
C LYS A 53 14.30 -12.22 7.40
N ILE A 54 14.44 -11.14 8.14
CA ILE A 54 13.34 -10.47 8.85
C ILE A 54 12.44 -9.78 7.84
N ILE A 55 13.04 -9.05 6.91
CA ILE A 55 12.33 -8.34 5.84
C ILE A 55 11.53 -9.33 4.99
N LYS A 56 12.18 -10.40 4.49
CA LYS A 56 11.53 -11.43 3.68
C LYS A 56 10.33 -12.06 4.38
N LYS A 57 10.40 -12.27 5.68
CA LYS A 57 9.28 -12.80 6.48
C LYS A 57 8.06 -11.87 6.45
N SER A 58 8.30 -10.55 6.42
CA SER A 58 7.26 -9.51 6.43
C SER A 58 6.63 -9.24 5.06
N GLU A 59 7.10 -9.91 4.01
CA GLU A 59 6.53 -9.79 2.67
C GLU A 59 5.07 -10.23 2.65
N LEU A 60 4.19 -9.36 2.14
CA LEU A 60 2.77 -9.63 1.97
C LEU A 60 2.55 -10.38 0.66
N THR A 61 2.59 -11.72 0.71
CA THR A 61 2.30 -12.57 -0.44
C THR A 61 0.80 -12.56 -0.79
N PHE A 62 0.43 -12.97 -2.00
CA PHE A 62 -0.97 -13.05 -2.45
C PHE A 62 -1.85 -13.85 -1.49
N LYS A 63 -1.39 -15.03 -1.06
CA LYS A 63 -2.12 -15.86 -0.06
C LYS A 63 -2.31 -15.16 1.29
N LYS A 64 -1.32 -14.37 1.71
CA LYS A 64 -1.43 -13.60 2.96
C LYS A 64 -2.38 -12.42 2.77
N ALA A 65 -2.31 -11.71 1.65
CA ALA A 65 -3.21 -10.60 1.31
C ALA A 65 -4.68 -11.06 1.29
N GLU A 66 -4.97 -12.17 0.63
CA GLU A 66 -6.31 -12.79 0.61
C GLU A 66 -6.85 -13.05 2.01
N LYS A 67 -6.04 -13.72 2.87
CA LYS A 67 -6.44 -14.03 4.25
C LYS A 67 -6.71 -12.77 5.08
N LEU A 68 -5.89 -11.73 4.91
CA LEU A 68 -6.02 -10.48 5.67
C LEU A 68 -7.17 -9.62 5.14
N LYS A 69 -7.38 -9.58 3.82
CA LYS A 69 -8.52 -8.91 3.20
C LYS A 69 -9.84 -9.53 3.68
N LYS A 70 -9.95 -10.88 3.61
CA LYS A 70 -11.12 -11.59 4.12
C LYS A 70 -11.39 -11.24 5.58
N TYR A 71 -10.36 -11.26 6.43
CA TYR A 71 -10.52 -10.92 7.85
C TYR A 71 -10.90 -9.46 8.06
N ALA A 72 -10.37 -8.52 7.29
CA ALA A 72 -10.75 -7.11 7.36
C ALA A 72 -12.23 -6.91 7.00
N ASP A 73 -12.73 -7.63 5.99
CA ASP A 73 -14.15 -7.61 5.62
C ASP A 73 -15.04 -8.16 6.74
N GLU A 74 -14.66 -9.25 7.39
CA GLU A 74 -15.35 -9.82 8.57
C GLU A 74 -15.39 -8.81 9.73
N GLN A 75 -14.37 -7.94 9.86
CA GLN A 75 -14.32 -6.87 10.87
C GLN A 75 -15.02 -5.57 10.41
N ASN A 76 -15.58 -5.52 9.20
CA ASN A 76 -16.16 -4.31 8.61
C ASN A 76 -15.20 -3.11 8.61
N ILE A 77 -13.94 -3.32 8.22
CA ILE A 77 -12.93 -2.28 8.03
C ILE A 77 -12.34 -2.39 6.61
N GLU A 78 -12.18 -1.26 5.95
CA GLU A 78 -11.64 -1.25 4.60
C GLU A 78 -10.17 -1.68 4.60
N PHE A 79 -9.79 -2.55 3.64
CA PHE A 79 -8.42 -3.00 3.43
C PHE A 79 -7.91 -2.51 2.08
N PHE A 80 -6.72 -1.93 2.05
CA PHE A 80 -6.01 -1.62 0.81
C PHE A 80 -4.49 -1.60 1.04
N CYS A 81 -3.71 -1.46 -0.04
CA CYS A 81 -2.26 -1.55 0.03
C CYS A 81 -1.55 -0.38 -0.67
N SER A 82 -0.32 -0.10 -0.22
CA SER A 82 0.69 0.49 -1.09
C SER A 82 1.27 -0.62 -1.97
N VAL A 83 1.39 -0.34 -3.28
CA VAL A 83 1.78 -1.32 -4.28
C VAL A 83 3.11 -0.93 -4.91
N PHE A 84 4.00 -1.90 -5.12
CA PHE A 84 5.36 -1.66 -5.60
C PHE A 84 5.74 -2.47 -6.85
N TYR A 85 4.86 -3.33 -7.35
CA TYR A 85 5.05 -4.11 -8.56
C TYR A 85 3.72 -4.44 -9.24
N PRO A 86 3.68 -4.63 -10.57
CA PRO A 86 2.42 -4.72 -11.34
C PRO A 86 1.51 -5.86 -10.93
N GLU A 87 2.05 -7.07 -10.70
CA GLU A 87 1.23 -8.26 -10.42
C GLU A 87 0.50 -8.16 -9.07
N ALA A 88 0.96 -7.26 -8.17
CA ALA A 88 0.22 -6.95 -6.95
C ALA A 88 -1.07 -6.20 -7.23
N VAL A 89 -1.15 -5.44 -8.33
CA VAL A 89 -2.39 -4.76 -8.75
C VAL A 89 -3.43 -5.80 -9.14
N ASP A 90 -3.06 -6.78 -9.98
CA ASP A 90 -3.96 -7.85 -10.40
C ASP A 90 -4.51 -8.66 -9.22
N CYS A 91 -3.61 -8.98 -8.27
CA CYS A 91 -4.01 -9.65 -7.03
C CYS A 91 -5.03 -8.81 -6.25
N LEU A 92 -4.76 -7.52 -6.03
CA LEU A 92 -5.64 -6.65 -5.26
C LEU A 92 -6.97 -6.37 -5.99
N GLU A 93 -6.97 -6.35 -7.33
CA GLU A 93 -8.20 -6.27 -8.12
C GLU A 93 -9.07 -7.52 -7.91
N SER A 94 -8.46 -8.72 -7.93
CA SER A 94 -9.19 -9.97 -7.65
C SER A 94 -9.78 -10.01 -6.23
N LEU A 95 -9.17 -9.31 -5.28
CA LEU A 95 -9.66 -9.17 -3.90
C LEU A 95 -10.67 -8.03 -3.71
N GLY A 96 -10.96 -7.26 -4.74
CA GLY A 96 -11.97 -6.20 -4.72
C GLY A 96 -11.61 -5.00 -3.86
N VAL A 97 -10.32 -4.59 -3.80
CA VAL A 97 -9.95 -3.35 -3.12
C VAL A 97 -10.59 -2.15 -3.79
N LYS A 98 -10.92 -1.12 -3.02
CA LYS A 98 -11.67 0.05 -3.51
C LYS A 98 -10.77 1.23 -3.90
N LYS A 99 -9.51 1.22 -3.49
CA LYS A 99 -8.54 2.30 -3.73
C LYS A 99 -7.11 1.78 -3.60
N TYR A 100 -6.17 2.59 -4.04
CA TYR A 100 -4.74 2.30 -3.96
C TYR A 100 -3.96 3.39 -3.23
N LYS A 101 -2.82 3.03 -2.68
CA LYS A 101 -1.82 3.96 -2.14
C LYS A 101 -0.56 3.89 -2.97
N ILE A 102 -0.03 5.05 -3.33
CA ILE A 102 1.26 5.20 -3.99
C ILE A 102 2.27 5.77 -3.00
N ALA A 103 3.33 5.03 -2.75
CA ALA A 103 4.42 5.48 -1.88
C ALA A 103 5.28 6.56 -2.56
N SER A 104 5.90 7.43 -1.75
CA SER A 104 6.78 8.50 -2.26
C SER A 104 7.89 7.97 -3.15
N ARG A 105 8.49 6.83 -2.79
CA ARG A 105 9.53 6.15 -3.58
C ARG A 105 9.04 5.80 -4.99
N THR A 106 7.85 5.25 -5.14
CA THR A 106 7.29 4.85 -6.44
C THR A 106 7.07 6.06 -7.36
N CYS A 107 6.85 7.26 -6.80
CA CYS A 107 6.72 8.49 -7.57
C CYS A 107 8.03 9.01 -8.17
N LEU A 108 9.18 8.47 -7.75
CA LEU A 108 10.49 8.83 -8.33
C LEU A 108 10.68 8.24 -9.72
N LEU A 109 10.02 7.11 -10.03
CA LEU A 109 10.11 6.38 -11.31
C LEU A 109 11.57 6.00 -11.67
N ASN A 110 12.35 5.61 -10.69
CA ASN A 110 13.78 5.29 -10.82
C ASN A 110 14.10 3.80 -10.65
N ASP A 111 13.10 2.95 -10.57
CA ASP A 111 13.22 1.50 -10.57
C ASP A 111 12.44 0.87 -11.72
N ASN A 112 12.69 -0.42 -11.98
CA ASN A 112 12.18 -1.14 -13.15
C ASN A 112 10.64 -1.34 -13.13
N TYR A 113 10.01 -1.23 -11.98
CA TYR A 113 8.58 -1.57 -11.80
C TYR A 113 7.69 -0.36 -11.55
N SER A 114 8.26 0.78 -11.11
CA SER A 114 7.46 1.94 -10.68
C SER A 114 6.51 2.44 -11.76
N LEU A 115 6.98 2.65 -12.98
CA LEU A 115 6.14 3.18 -14.05
C LEU A 115 5.02 2.20 -14.41
N GLU A 116 5.35 0.94 -14.65
CA GLU A 116 4.39 -0.10 -15.02
C GLU A 116 3.34 -0.31 -13.91
N THR A 117 3.76 -0.29 -12.64
CA THR A 117 2.86 -0.36 -11.49
C THR A 117 1.87 0.81 -11.48
N LEU A 118 2.36 2.06 -11.69
CA LEU A 118 1.47 3.22 -11.74
C LEU A 118 0.49 3.15 -12.90
N GLU A 119 0.93 2.71 -14.08
CA GLU A 119 0.07 2.53 -15.25
C GLU A 119 -0.98 1.43 -15.03
N SER A 120 -0.59 0.32 -14.39
CA SER A 120 -1.52 -0.76 -14.04
C SER A 120 -2.59 -0.27 -13.06
N ILE A 121 -2.21 0.49 -12.02
CA ILE A 121 -3.17 1.11 -11.10
C ILE A 121 -4.06 2.11 -11.84
N ALA A 122 -3.50 2.94 -12.72
CA ALA A 122 -4.27 3.94 -13.46
C ALA A 122 -5.37 3.31 -14.33
N LYS A 123 -5.08 2.16 -14.95
CA LYS A 123 -6.06 1.39 -15.76
C LYS A 123 -7.26 0.91 -14.95
N THR A 124 -7.14 0.74 -13.63
CA THR A 124 -8.27 0.33 -12.78
C THR A 124 -9.36 1.39 -12.66
N GLY A 125 -9.05 2.66 -12.93
CA GLY A 125 -9.96 3.79 -12.74
C GLY A 125 -10.26 4.14 -11.28
N LYS A 126 -9.75 3.36 -10.31
CA LYS A 126 -10.03 3.53 -8.88
C LYS A 126 -9.34 4.76 -8.27
N PRO A 127 -9.85 5.28 -7.15
CA PRO A 127 -9.21 6.35 -6.41
C PRO A 127 -7.79 5.99 -5.97
N VAL A 128 -6.89 6.97 -6.01
CA VAL A 128 -5.50 6.84 -5.58
C VAL A 128 -5.13 7.88 -4.55
N ILE A 129 -4.43 7.45 -3.50
CA ILE A 129 -3.84 8.31 -2.48
C ILE A 129 -2.32 8.32 -2.73
N ILE A 130 -1.73 9.48 -2.97
CA ILE A 130 -0.35 9.60 -3.45
C ILE A 130 0.50 10.40 -2.47
N SER A 131 1.59 9.81 -1.98
CA SER A 131 2.64 10.49 -1.24
C SER A 131 3.77 10.90 -2.18
N MET A 132 4.28 12.12 -2.00
CA MET A 132 5.42 12.66 -2.76
C MET A 132 6.47 13.32 -1.87
N GLY A 133 6.63 12.85 -0.62
CA GLY A 133 7.60 13.41 0.33
C GLY A 133 9.06 13.22 -0.06
N MET A 134 9.37 12.32 -0.99
CA MET A 134 10.71 12.15 -1.56
C MET A 134 10.92 12.93 -2.87
N GLY A 135 9.95 13.75 -3.29
CA GLY A 135 9.99 14.45 -4.58
C GLY A 135 9.31 13.67 -5.71
N GLY A 136 9.84 13.82 -6.92
CA GLY A 136 9.26 13.26 -8.13
C GLY A 136 8.54 14.32 -8.99
N ASN A 137 8.17 13.96 -10.21
CA ASN A 137 7.52 14.85 -11.14
C ASN A 137 5.99 14.80 -11.01
N LYS A 138 5.43 15.72 -10.21
CA LYS A 138 3.98 15.79 -9.96
C LYS A 138 3.15 15.88 -11.25
N LYS A 139 3.60 16.66 -12.24
CA LYS A 139 2.87 16.78 -13.53
C LYS A 139 2.80 15.45 -14.26
N ARG A 140 3.91 14.67 -14.26
CA ARG A 140 3.96 13.33 -14.86
C ARG A 140 3.01 12.38 -14.13
N ILE A 141 3.02 12.36 -12.80
CA ILE A 141 2.12 11.55 -11.99
C ILE A 141 0.65 11.91 -12.26
N MET A 142 0.29 13.18 -12.28
CA MET A 142 -1.06 13.61 -12.61
C MET A 142 -1.49 13.21 -14.02
N LYS A 143 -0.57 13.20 -15.00
CA LYS A 143 -0.85 12.72 -16.35
C LYS A 143 -1.16 11.23 -16.40
N ILE A 144 -0.40 10.41 -15.65
CA ILE A 144 -0.64 8.96 -15.54
C ILE A 144 -2.05 8.71 -14.98
N PHE A 145 -2.42 9.38 -13.91
CA PHE A 145 -3.71 9.22 -13.22
C PHE A 145 -4.81 10.19 -13.68
N SER A 146 -4.75 10.67 -14.92
CA SER A 146 -5.69 11.68 -15.44
C SER A 146 -7.16 11.28 -15.39
N LYS A 147 -7.46 9.98 -15.34
CA LYS A 147 -8.83 9.42 -15.24
C LYS A 147 -9.21 8.95 -13.83
N ASN A 148 -8.30 9.04 -12.87
CA ASN A 148 -8.52 8.58 -11.51
C ASN A 148 -8.80 9.74 -10.56
N LYS A 149 -9.57 9.50 -9.50
CA LYS A 149 -9.68 10.46 -8.39
C LYS A 149 -8.38 10.44 -7.59
N ILE A 150 -7.63 11.55 -7.61
CA ILE A 150 -6.34 11.69 -6.93
C ILE A 150 -6.52 12.43 -5.60
N THR A 151 -5.89 11.91 -4.55
CA THR A 151 -5.68 12.61 -3.28
C THR A 151 -4.18 12.64 -2.99
N PHE A 152 -3.56 13.83 -2.97
CA PHE A 152 -2.17 13.97 -2.56
C PHE A 152 -2.07 14.08 -1.05
N CYS A 153 -1.12 13.34 -0.45
CA CYS A 153 -0.75 13.52 0.94
C CYS A 153 0.22 14.70 1.06
N TYR A 154 0.02 15.54 2.06
CA TYR A 154 1.10 16.36 2.59
C TYR A 154 1.94 15.46 3.51
N CYS A 155 3.21 15.25 3.17
CA CYS A 155 4.08 14.34 3.91
C CYS A 155 5.55 14.79 3.83
N ILE A 156 6.26 14.55 4.92
CA ILE A 156 7.71 14.71 5.04
C ILE A 156 8.29 13.30 5.22
N SER A 157 9.31 12.93 4.42
CA SER A 157 9.94 11.60 4.48
C SER A 157 11.08 11.59 5.50
N GLU A 158 10.73 11.84 6.76
CA GLU A 158 11.65 11.91 7.89
C GLU A 158 10.98 11.27 9.13
N TYR A 159 11.78 10.71 10.02
CA TYR A 159 11.31 10.18 11.28
C TYR A 159 12.19 10.72 12.43
N PRO A 160 11.58 11.30 13.53
CA PRO A 160 10.15 11.64 13.63
C PRO A 160 9.79 12.80 12.71
N ALA A 161 8.54 12.86 12.26
CA ALA A 161 7.99 13.93 11.43
C ALA A 161 7.09 14.85 12.25
#